data_e4c0a8bbf05355e54f58cfeeb79f6560
#
_entry.id   e4c0a8bbf05355e54f58cfeeb79f6560
#
_cell.length_a   1.000
_cell.length_b   1.000
_cell.length_c   1.000
_cell.angle_alpha   90.00
_cell.angle_beta   90.00
_cell.angle_gamma   90.00
#
_symmetry.space_group_name_H-M   'P 1'
#
loop_
_entity.id
_entity.type
_entity.pdbx_description
1 polymer ?
#
loop_
_entity_poly.entity_id
_entity_poly.type
_entity_poly.pdbx_seq_one_letter_code
_entity_poly.pdbx_strand_id
1 'polypeptide(L)'
;MRQIDVHQLADDARFNRFHGLVLFWCALIIIFDGYDLAVVGIALPAIMKDLGVDPTQAGFMVSSALFGMAFGAIFLGTLADRIGRRWSIVLCITLFSVFTAAAALARDPLLFAASRFVAGLGIGGVMPNVVAHMTEYAPKKVRATLVTLMFSGYAVGGILAALLGKGLIESYGWQSVFFAAAAPVLLIPFILRSLPESMPFLLAKGRHEELKRIAARIEPSYRPQVSDELTVPARDKAHGAPTRQLFAEGRGFSTLMFWTAFFTCLFMVYALSSWLTRLMAAAGYSLGSALTFVLVLNAGAIVGAVGGGWLADRFHIKAVLAFMYALAAVSISLLGFAMPQELLFIVVALAGASTIGTQIVANAYTGQFYPMAIRSTGLGFALGIGRGGAILAPIVIGVLVSLKLPLQQNFFAIAIPGAIGMLAVLLIDHRKSASVQHATRLALASEATASAARNAHTHA
;
A
#
# COMPACT_ATOMS: atom_id res chain seq x y z
N MET A 1 26.72 17.55 -29.46
CA MET A 1 26.33 16.48 -28.51
C MET A 1 24.83 16.42 -28.48
N ARG A 2 24.21 15.26 -28.61
CA ARG A 2 22.77 15.10 -28.55
C ARG A 2 22.39 14.88 -27.09
N GLN A 3 21.69 15.84 -26.48
CA GLN A 3 21.17 15.70 -25.13
C GLN A 3 19.87 14.89 -25.17
N ILE A 4 19.78 13.85 -24.34
CA ILE A 4 18.64 12.94 -24.28
C ILE A 4 18.19 12.84 -22.82
N ASP A 5 16.97 13.31 -22.56
CA ASP A 5 16.31 13.12 -21.29
C ASP A 5 15.79 11.66 -21.20
N VAL A 6 16.38 10.88 -20.29
CA VAL A 6 15.99 9.46 -20.11
C VAL A 6 14.62 9.29 -19.50
N HIS A 7 14.12 10.26 -18.73
CA HIS A 7 12.74 10.21 -18.21
C HIS A 7 11.74 10.46 -19.31
N GLN A 8 11.99 11.43 -20.17
CA GLN A 8 11.14 11.69 -21.34
C GLN A 8 11.14 10.49 -22.28
N LEU A 9 12.30 9.88 -22.53
CA LEU A 9 12.40 8.66 -23.33
C LEU A 9 11.52 7.52 -22.74
N ALA A 10 11.53 7.33 -21.43
CA ALA A 10 10.69 6.33 -20.76
C ALA A 10 9.19 6.72 -20.81
N ASP A 11 8.86 7.99 -20.64
CA ASP A 11 7.49 8.51 -20.68
C ASP A 11 6.83 8.29 -22.05
N ASP A 12 7.57 8.51 -23.13
CA ASP A 12 7.09 8.45 -24.50
C ASP A 12 7.18 7.03 -25.10
N ALA A 13 7.89 6.12 -24.43
CA ALA A 13 8.08 4.74 -24.90
C ALA A 13 6.75 3.99 -25.05
N ARG A 14 6.74 3.00 -25.94
CA ARG A 14 5.64 2.03 -26.05
C ARG A 14 5.90 0.86 -25.11
N PHE A 15 4.83 0.36 -24.49
CA PHE A 15 4.93 -0.84 -23.64
C PHE A 15 5.51 -2.01 -24.45
N ASN A 16 6.58 -2.62 -23.92
CA ASN A 16 7.30 -3.72 -24.56
C ASN A 16 7.70 -4.81 -23.54
N ARG A 17 8.44 -5.84 -23.99
CA ARG A 17 8.88 -6.96 -23.13
C ARG A 17 9.73 -6.53 -21.95
N PHE A 18 10.50 -5.46 -22.06
CA PHE A 18 11.31 -4.92 -20.97
C PHE A 18 10.44 -4.38 -19.85
N HIS A 19 9.40 -3.60 -20.18
CA HIS A 19 8.44 -3.09 -19.21
C HIS A 19 7.66 -4.23 -18.55
N GLY A 20 7.31 -5.28 -19.31
CA GLY A 20 6.69 -6.49 -18.79
C GLY A 20 7.59 -7.23 -17.79
N LEU A 21 8.90 -7.29 -18.03
CA LEU A 21 9.86 -7.88 -17.11
C LEU A 21 9.99 -7.08 -15.79
N VAL A 22 10.04 -5.75 -15.90
CA VAL A 22 10.06 -4.87 -14.71
C VAL A 22 8.78 -5.05 -13.90
N LEU A 23 7.61 -5.04 -14.55
CA LEU A 23 6.33 -5.28 -13.91
C LEU A 23 6.29 -6.64 -13.22
N PHE A 24 6.73 -7.70 -13.89
CA PHE A 24 6.76 -9.06 -13.35
C PHE A 24 7.54 -9.12 -12.03
N TRP A 25 8.77 -8.57 -12.01
CA TRP A 25 9.57 -8.57 -10.78
C TRP A 25 8.97 -7.70 -9.69
N CYS A 26 8.52 -6.50 -10.04
CA CYS A 26 7.88 -5.61 -9.08
C CYS A 26 6.60 -6.22 -8.49
N ALA A 27 5.75 -6.84 -9.30
CA ALA A 27 4.54 -7.52 -8.84
C ALA A 27 4.86 -8.75 -7.97
N LEU A 28 5.84 -9.56 -8.38
CA LEU A 28 6.25 -10.75 -7.62
C LEU A 28 6.80 -10.37 -6.24
N ILE A 29 7.59 -9.30 -6.15
CA ILE A 29 8.10 -8.79 -4.87
C ILE A 29 6.94 -8.33 -3.98
N ILE A 30 5.95 -7.63 -4.52
CA ILE A 30 4.75 -7.21 -3.79
C ILE A 30 3.88 -8.40 -3.36
N ILE A 31 3.82 -9.47 -4.15
CA ILE A 31 3.15 -10.72 -3.75
C ILE A 31 3.80 -11.31 -2.49
N PHE A 32 5.12 -11.39 -2.46
CA PHE A 32 5.83 -11.90 -1.29
C PHE A 32 5.72 -10.98 -0.07
N ASP A 33 5.71 -9.67 -0.28
CA ASP A 33 5.47 -8.67 0.76
C ASP A 33 4.06 -8.84 1.37
N GLY A 34 3.04 -8.99 0.53
CA GLY A 34 1.67 -9.29 0.94
C GLY A 34 1.53 -10.64 1.67
N TYR A 35 2.27 -11.66 1.22
CA TYR A 35 2.36 -12.95 1.90
C TYR A 35 2.90 -12.79 3.32
N ASP A 36 4.02 -12.11 3.48
CA ASP A 36 4.70 -11.94 4.77
C ASP A 36 3.85 -11.16 5.78
N LEU A 37 3.10 -10.17 5.31
CA LEU A 37 2.17 -9.44 6.15
C LEU A 37 0.97 -10.29 6.61
N ALA A 38 0.45 -11.14 5.73
CA ALA A 38 -0.71 -11.98 6.02
C ALA A 38 -0.38 -13.19 6.90
N VAL A 39 0.84 -13.76 6.77
CA VAL A 39 1.21 -15.03 7.38
C VAL A 39 1.08 -15.02 8.91
N VAL A 40 1.37 -13.90 9.56
CA VAL A 40 1.27 -13.78 11.02
C VAL A 40 -0.18 -13.90 11.50
N GLY A 41 -1.11 -13.16 10.86
CA GLY A 41 -2.53 -13.24 11.20
C GLY A 41 -3.13 -14.62 10.96
N ILE A 42 -2.70 -15.29 9.89
CA ILE A 42 -3.11 -16.66 9.51
C ILE A 42 -2.63 -17.67 10.56
N ALA A 43 -1.38 -17.57 10.98
CA ALA A 43 -0.77 -18.49 11.94
C ALA A 43 -1.03 -18.13 13.40
N LEU A 44 -1.60 -16.96 13.69
CA LEU A 44 -1.73 -16.38 15.03
C LEU A 44 -2.35 -17.34 16.06
N PRO A 45 -3.46 -18.06 15.76
CA PRO A 45 -4.03 -19.02 16.75
C PRO A 45 -3.05 -20.13 17.13
N ALA A 46 -2.29 -20.65 16.16
CA ALA A 46 -1.31 -21.70 16.39
C ALA A 46 -0.07 -21.19 17.14
N ILE A 47 0.42 -19.98 16.80
CA ILE A 47 1.53 -19.30 17.48
C ILE A 47 1.18 -19.06 18.96
N MET A 48 -0.02 -18.54 19.23
CA MET A 48 -0.48 -18.27 20.60
C MET A 48 -0.51 -19.54 21.43
N LYS A 49 -0.98 -20.66 20.85
CA LYS A 49 -1.03 -21.97 21.52
C LYS A 49 0.37 -22.51 21.80
N ASP A 50 1.27 -22.44 20.82
CA ASP A 50 2.62 -23.01 20.89
C ASP A 50 3.55 -22.24 21.84
N LEU A 51 3.53 -20.91 21.77
CA LEU A 51 4.33 -20.04 22.63
C LEU A 51 3.67 -19.72 23.99
N GLY A 52 2.44 -20.17 24.24
CA GLY A 52 1.73 -19.96 25.50
C GLY A 52 1.41 -18.49 25.79
N VAL A 53 1.24 -17.65 24.75
CA VAL A 53 1.05 -16.20 24.89
C VAL A 53 -0.42 -15.83 24.99
N ASP A 54 -0.71 -14.82 25.80
CA ASP A 54 -2.03 -14.23 25.87
C ASP A 54 -2.32 -13.31 24.64
N PRO A 55 -3.60 -12.94 24.39
CA PRO A 55 -3.94 -12.10 23.25
C PRO A 55 -3.29 -10.72 23.27
N THR A 56 -2.99 -10.13 24.43
CA THR A 56 -2.31 -8.84 24.55
C THR A 56 -0.88 -8.95 24.07
N GLN A 57 -0.14 -9.95 24.54
CA GLN A 57 1.22 -10.25 24.10
C GLN A 57 1.26 -10.52 22.59
N ALA A 58 0.30 -11.32 22.10
CA ALA A 58 0.17 -11.61 20.68
C ALA A 58 -0.04 -10.33 19.84
N GLY A 59 -0.85 -9.39 20.32
CA GLY A 59 -1.03 -8.08 19.68
C GLY A 59 0.26 -7.28 19.53
N PHE A 60 1.08 -7.23 20.60
CA PHE A 60 2.42 -6.60 20.55
C PHE A 60 3.37 -7.32 19.60
N MET A 61 3.37 -8.67 19.61
CA MET A 61 4.18 -9.48 18.69
C MET A 61 3.84 -9.19 17.22
N VAL A 62 2.57 -9.10 16.88
CA VAL A 62 2.12 -8.75 15.52
C VAL A 62 2.52 -7.33 15.16
N SER A 63 2.32 -6.39 16.07
CA SER A 63 2.65 -4.97 15.85
C SER A 63 4.14 -4.71 15.71
N SER A 64 5.01 -5.58 16.21
CA SER A 64 6.47 -5.41 16.11
C SER A 64 6.94 -5.27 14.65
N ALA A 65 6.40 -6.08 13.72
CA ALA A 65 6.69 -5.95 12.30
C ALA A 65 6.22 -4.60 11.73
N LEU A 66 5.06 -4.11 12.16
CA LEU A 66 4.51 -2.83 11.70
C LEU A 66 5.31 -1.64 12.22
N PHE A 67 5.85 -1.74 13.45
CA PHE A 67 6.86 -0.79 13.93
C PHE A 67 8.11 -0.81 13.05
N GLY A 68 8.65 -2.01 12.77
CA GLY A 68 9.77 -2.17 11.84
C GLY A 68 9.51 -1.54 10.47
N MET A 69 8.30 -1.73 9.93
CA MET A 69 7.89 -1.12 8.65
C MET A 69 7.94 0.40 8.66
N ALA A 70 7.55 1.06 9.76
CA ALA A 70 7.61 2.52 9.86
C ALA A 70 9.05 3.03 9.75
N PHE A 71 9.99 2.39 10.45
CA PHE A 71 11.42 2.72 10.37
C PHE A 71 12.04 2.32 9.03
N GLY A 72 11.71 1.12 8.53
CA GLY A 72 12.21 0.61 7.26
C GLY A 72 11.87 1.50 6.07
N ALA A 73 10.66 2.04 6.02
CA ALA A 73 10.24 2.97 4.97
C ALA A 73 11.10 4.24 4.92
N ILE A 74 11.53 4.74 6.08
CA ILE A 74 12.38 5.92 6.20
C ILE A 74 13.83 5.58 5.87
N PHE A 75 14.41 4.60 6.58
CA PHE A 75 15.85 4.31 6.48
C PHE A 75 16.22 3.59 5.18
N LEU A 76 15.49 2.54 4.82
CA LEU A 76 15.79 1.76 3.60
C LEU A 76 15.27 2.44 2.34
N GLY A 77 14.22 3.26 2.45
CA GLY A 77 13.77 4.10 1.36
C GLY A 77 14.82 5.13 0.93
N THR A 78 15.43 5.83 1.91
CA THR A 78 16.50 6.80 1.65
C THR A 78 17.85 6.15 1.31
N LEU A 79 18.10 4.95 1.80
CA LEU A 79 19.33 4.20 1.50
C LEU A 79 19.44 3.88 0.00
N ALA A 80 18.33 3.70 -0.68
CA ALA A 80 18.29 3.41 -2.12
C ALA A 80 18.97 4.48 -2.98
N ASP A 81 18.95 5.75 -2.55
CA ASP A 81 19.63 6.84 -3.26
C ASP A 81 21.17 6.71 -3.17
N ARG A 82 21.69 6.00 -2.16
CA ARG A 82 23.14 5.80 -1.93
C ARG A 82 23.68 4.52 -2.55
N ILE A 83 22.96 3.40 -2.40
CA ILE A 83 23.42 2.07 -2.84
C ILE A 83 22.80 1.60 -4.16
N GLY A 84 21.80 2.31 -4.66
CA GLY A 84 20.99 1.94 -5.81
C GLY A 84 19.70 1.20 -5.42
N ARG A 85 18.67 1.33 -6.25
CA ARG A 85 17.35 0.74 -5.94
C ARG A 85 17.34 -0.78 -6.01
N ARG A 86 18.03 -1.36 -6.99
CA ARG A 86 18.13 -2.80 -7.14
C ARG A 86 18.74 -3.45 -5.89
N TRP A 87 19.86 -2.91 -5.38
CA TRP A 87 20.50 -3.40 -4.17
C TRP A 87 19.69 -3.15 -2.91
N SER A 88 18.99 -2.01 -2.83
CA SER A 88 18.06 -1.73 -1.72
C SER A 88 16.89 -2.73 -1.69
N ILE A 89 16.31 -3.05 -2.85
CA ILE A 89 15.25 -4.07 -2.98
C ILE A 89 15.78 -5.44 -2.53
N VAL A 90 16.97 -5.84 -2.96
CA VAL A 90 17.60 -7.12 -2.56
C VAL A 90 17.84 -7.17 -1.05
N LEU A 91 18.35 -6.09 -0.45
CA LEU A 91 18.53 -5.98 1.00
C LEU A 91 17.18 -6.13 1.73
N CYS A 92 16.15 -5.45 1.26
CA CYS A 92 14.81 -5.54 1.83
C CYS A 92 14.26 -6.99 1.77
N ILE A 93 14.38 -7.65 0.60
CA ILE A 93 13.96 -9.04 0.42
C ILE A 93 14.72 -9.96 1.39
N THR A 94 16.03 -9.78 1.50
CA THR A 94 16.85 -10.57 2.42
C THR A 94 16.38 -10.39 3.86
N LEU A 95 16.18 -9.14 4.30
CA LEU A 95 15.74 -8.84 5.66
C LEU A 95 14.38 -9.48 5.96
N PHE A 96 13.35 -9.23 5.15
CA PHE A 96 12.04 -9.76 5.50
C PHE A 96 11.99 -11.29 5.38
N SER A 97 12.60 -11.89 4.37
CA SER A 97 12.55 -13.33 4.18
C SER A 97 13.34 -14.10 5.25
N VAL A 98 14.58 -13.68 5.52
CA VAL A 98 15.45 -14.37 6.49
C VAL A 98 14.89 -14.23 7.91
N PHE A 99 14.47 -13.02 8.30
CA PHE A 99 14.00 -12.79 9.66
C PHE A 99 12.57 -13.27 9.90
N THR A 100 11.72 -13.38 8.87
CA THR A 100 10.45 -14.11 9.00
C THR A 100 10.70 -15.61 9.19
N ALA A 101 11.61 -16.21 8.43
CA ALA A 101 12.01 -17.59 8.68
C ALA A 101 12.67 -17.78 10.06
N ALA A 102 13.49 -16.82 10.52
CA ALA A 102 14.07 -16.85 11.87
C ALA A 102 13.01 -16.81 12.96
N ALA A 103 11.91 -16.06 12.74
CA ALA A 103 10.79 -16.04 13.68
C ALA A 103 10.15 -17.43 13.88
N ALA A 104 10.20 -18.32 12.86
CA ALA A 104 9.75 -19.72 12.99
C ALA A 104 10.58 -20.53 13.98
N LEU A 105 11.81 -20.12 14.24
CA LEU A 105 12.72 -20.80 15.20
C LEU A 105 12.64 -20.22 16.60
N ALA A 106 11.87 -19.15 16.79
CA ALA A 106 11.72 -18.50 18.09
C ALA A 106 10.97 -19.40 19.07
N ARG A 107 11.53 -19.55 20.28
CA ARG A 107 10.93 -20.32 21.36
C ARG A 107 10.32 -19.44 22.46
N ASP A 108 10.50 -18.14 22.33
CA ASP A 108 9.96 -17.14 23.26
C ASP A 108 9.36 -15.95 22.50
N PRO A 109 8.39 -15.25 23.08
CA PRO A 109 7.68 -14.14 22.44
C PRO A 109 8.58 -12.96 22.07
N LEU A 110 9.64 -12.68 22.86
CA LEU A 110 10.53 -11.56 22.62
C LEU A 110 11.40 -11.79 21.37
N LEU A 111 11.96 -12.99 21.24
CA LEU A 111 12.76 -13.38 20.08
C LEU A 111 11.91 -13.38 18.81
N PHE A 112 10.65 -13.86 18.90
CA PHE A 112 9.69 -13.77 17.80
C PHE A 112 9.45 -12.31 17.42
N ALA A 113 9.10 -11.45 18.37
CA ALA A 113 8.83 -10.03 18.13
C ALA A 113 10.06 -9.30 17.56
N ALA A 114 11.27 -9.56 18.08
CA ALA A 114 12.51 -8.99 17.58
C ALA A 114 12.79 -9.39 16.11
N SER A 115 12.62 -10.67 15.79
CA SER A 115 12.75 -11.17 14.43
C SER A 115 11.73 -10.53 13.50
N ARG A 116 10.47 -10.40 13.93
CA ARG A 116 9.41 -9.73 13.16
C ARG A 116 9.67 -8.23 12.99
N PHE A 117 10.25 -7.55 13.99
CA PHE A 117 10.67 -6.15 13.86
C PHE A 117 11.71 -5.97 12.74
N VAL A 118 12.74 -6.82 12.71
CA VAL A 118 13.79 -6.77 11.67
C VAL A 118 13.21 -7.14 10.30
N ALA A 119 12.35 -8.15 10.22
CA ALA A 119 11.60 -8.44 8.99
C ALA A 119 10.80 -7.22 8.53
N GLY A 120 10.13 -6.55 9.46
CA GLY A 120 9.38 -5.32 9.22
C GLY A 120 10.22 -4.20 8.61
N LEU A 121 11.49 -4.03 9.01
CA LEU A 121 12.39 -3.06 8.35
C LEU A 121 12.48 -3.34 6.84
N GLY A 122 12.65 -4.60 6.46
CA GLY A 122 12.68 -5.02 5.05
C GLY A 122 11.37 -4.72 4.33
N ILE A 123 10.23 -5.13 4.90
CA ILE A 123 8.88 -4.90 4.38
C ILE A 123 8.64 -3.40 4.16
N GLY A 124 8.96 -2.56 5.16
CA GLY A 124 8.78 -1.11 5.06
C GLY A 124 9.58 -0.46 3.95
N GLY A 125 10.81 -0.96 3.70
CA GLY A 125 11.69 -0.44 2.65
C GLY A 125 11.35 -0.92 1.24
N VAL A 126 10.73 -2.09 1.08
CA VAL A 126 10.41 -2.67 -0.24
C VAL A 126 9.45 -1.78 -1.03
N MET A 127 8.33 -1.40 -0.42
CA MET A 127 7.24 -0.70 -1.12
C MET A 127 7.70 0.60 -1.81
N PRO A 128 8.33 1.58 -1.12
CA PRO A 128 8.73 2.82 -1.77
C PRO A 128 9.75 2.58 -2.89
N ASN A 129 10.65 1.60 -2.73
CA ASN A 129 11.65 1.26 -3.73
C ASN A 129 11.03 0.63 -4.98
N VAL A 130 10.11 -0.31 -4.82
CA VAL A 130 9.44 -1.00 -5.93
C VAL A 130 8.51 -0.05 -6.68
N VAL A 131 7.75 0.80 -5.97
CA VAL A 131 6.90 1.82 -6.59
C VAL A 131 7.74 2.82 -7.39
N ALA A 132 8.81 3.34 -6.79
CA ALA A 132 9.70 4.27 -7.47
C ALA A 132 10.36 3.61 -8.69
N HIS A 133 10.74 2.33 -8.59
CA HIS A 133 11.32 1.57 -9.69
C HIS A 133 10.32 1.37 -10.83
N MET A 134 9.07 0.95 -10.52
CA MET A 134 8.02 0.78 -11.52
C MET A 134 7.67 2.11 -12.21
N THR A 135 7.52 3.19 -11.45
CA THR A 135 7.16 4.51 -12.02
C THR A 135 8.27 5.12 -12.87
N GLU A 136 9.54 4.80 -12.60
CA GLU A 136 10.69 5.26 -13.36
C GLU A 136 10.73 4.66 -14.78
N TYR A 137 10.37 3.38 -14.90
CA TYR A 137 10.42 2.67 -16.16
C TYR A 137 9.09 2.64 -16.93
N ALA A 138 7.97 2.85 -16.26
CA ALA A 138 6.65 2.71 -16.88
C ALA A 138 6.35 3.85 -17.86
N PRO A 139 5.92 3.55 -19.10
CA PRO A 139 5.42 4.55 -20.06
C PRO A 139 4.27 5.37 -19.46
N LYS A 140 4.27 6.68 -19.66
CA LYS A 140 3.31 7.61 -19.07
C LYS A 140 1.85 7.20 -19.29
N LYS A 141 1.53 6.70 -20.49
CA LYS A 141 0.15 6.31 -20.88
C LYS A 141 -0.43 5.16 -20.06
N VAL A 142 0.42 4.24 -19.57
CA VAL A 142 -0.01 3.01 -18.88
C VAL A 142 0.54 2.92 -17.44
N ARG A 143 1.30 3.93 -16.99
CA ARG A 143 1.97 3.94 -15.68
C ARG A 143 1.03 3.67 -14.53
N ALA A 144 -0.10 4.36 -14.48
CA ALA A 144 -1.09 4.17 -13.41
C ALA A 144 -1.63 2.74 -13.39
N THR A 145 -1.95 2.18 -14.56
CA THR A 145 -2.43 0.80 -14.70
C THR A 145 -1.37 -0.21 -14.23
N LEU A 146 -0.10 -0.03 -14.61
CA LEU A 146 0.98 -0.94 -14.23
C LEU A 146 1.24 -0.89 -12.72
N VAL A 147 1.22 0.29 -12.10
CA VAL A 147 1.36 0.44 -10.65
C VAL A 147 0.17 -0.19 -9.92
N THR A 148 -1.06 -0.01 -10.40
CA THR A 148 -2.24 -0.65 -9.80
C THR A 148 -2.18 -2.17 -9.92
N LEU A 149 -1.79 -2.68 -11.08
CA LEU A 149 -1.61 -4.12 -11.30
C LEU A 149 -0.53 -4.71 -10.37
N MET A 150 0.57 -4.00 -10.21
CA MET A 150 1.62 -4.37 -9.25
C MET A 150 1.08 -4.45 -7.82
N PHE A 151 0.28 -3.45 -7.38
CA PHE A 151 -0.29 -3.44 -6.04
C PHE A 151 -1.35 -4.52 -5.80
N SER A 152 -2.03 -5.01 -6.83
CA SER A 152 -2.94 -6.16 -6.67
C SER A 152 -2.20 -7.42 -6.19
N GLY A 153 -0.89 -7.45 -6.33
CA GLY A 153 -0.02 -8.47 -5.77
C GLY A 153 -0.17 -8.66 -4.25
N TYR A 154 -0.50 -7.61 -3.49
CA TYR A 154 -0.76 -7.74 -2.05
C TYR A 154 -1.87 -8.74 -1.74
N ALA A 155 -3.00 -8.60 -2.40
CA ALA A 155 -4.14 -9.51 -2.19
C ALA A 155 -3.81 -10.93 -2.65
N VAL A 156 -3.07 -11.07 -3.75
CA VAL A 156 -2.57 -12.37 -4.23
C VAL A 156 -1.65 -13.00 -3.18
N GLY A 157 -0.75 -12.23 -2.57
CA GLY A 157 0.10 -12.67 -1.47
C GLY A 157 -0.70 -13.18 -0.27
N GLY A 158 -1.73 -12.44 0.15
CA GLY A 158 -2.64 -12.86 1.21
C GLY A 158 -3.41 -14.13 0.89
N ILE A 159 -3.85 -14.30 -0.36
CA ILE A 159 -4.49 -15.54 -0.85
C ILE A 159 -3.51 -16.71 -0.77
N LEU A 160 -2.28 -16.54 -1.25
CA LEU A 160 -1.24 -17.59 -1.19
C LEU A 160 -0.92 -17.96 0.25
N ALA A 161 -0.82 -17.00 1.16
CA ALA A 161 -0.58 -17.25 2.58
C ALA A 161 -1.73 -18.08 3.20
N ALA A 162 -2.98 -17.77 2.87
CA ALA A 162 -4.13 -18.52 3.38
C ALA A 162 -4.21 -19.95 2.78
N LEU A 163 -3.90 -20.11 1.49
CA LEU A 163 -3.86 -21.43 0.84
C LEU A 163 -2.75 -22.32 1.43
N LEU A 164 -1.54 -21.77 1.57
CA LEU A 164 -0.43 -22.49 2.19
C LEU A 164 -0.71 -22.76 3.67
N GLY A 165 -1.33 -21.79 4.39
CA GLY A 165 -1.76 -21.99 5.77
C GLY A 165 -2.71 -23.15 5.92
N LYS A 166 -3.72 -23.24 5.06
CA LYS A 166 -4.71 -24.33 5.06
C LYS A 166 -4.07 -25.72 4.78
N GLY A 167 -3.06 -25.75 3.90
CA GLY A 167 -2.39 -27.02 3.55
C GLY A 167 -1.29 -27.45 4.52
N LEU A 168 -0.62 -26.49 5.17
CA LEU A 168 0.62 -26.78 5.90
C LEU A 168 0.48 -26.69 7.42
N ILE A 169 -0.35 -25.79 7.98
CA ILE A 169 -0.37 -25.52 9.42
C ILE A 169 -0.84 -26.75 10.22
N GLU A 170 -1.88 -27.43 9.77
CA GLU A 170 -2.42 -28.60 10.47
C GLU A 170 -1.45 -29.82 10.42
N SER A 171 -0.70 -29.98 9.32
CA SER A 171 0.16 -31.15 9.09
C SER A 171 1.60 -30.93 9.57
N TYR A 172 2.14 -29.72 9.44
CA TYR A 172 3.56 -29.39 9.64
C TYR A 172 3.80 -28.29 10.66
N GLY A 173 2.74 -27.77 11.30
CA GLY A 173 2.81 -26.68 12.25
C GLY A 173 2.91 -25.29 11.58
N TRP A 174 2.70 -24.24 12.39
CA TRP A 174 2.73 -22.85 11.93
C TRP A 174 4.09 -22.42 11.38
N GLN A 175 5.18 -23.04 11.83
CA GLN A 175 6.55 -22.77 11.38
C GLN A 175 6.71 -22.95 9.88
N SER A 176 5.98 -23.89 9.29
CA SER A 176 6.06 -24.23 7.86
C SER A 176 5.72 -23.05 6.95
N VAL A 177 4.71 -22.26 7.29
CA VAL A 177 4.33 -21.07 6.50
C VAL A 177 5.31 -19.92 6.67
N PHE A 178 5.99 -19.83 7.80
CA PHE A 178 7.07 -18.86 8.02
C PHE A 178 8.34 -19.25 7.25
N PHE A 179 8.68 -20.54 7.17
CA PHE A 179 9.76 -21.02 6.31
C PHE A 179 9.46 -20.81 4.82
N ALA A 180 8.21 -20.92 4.40
CA ALA A 180 7.81 -20.62 3.03
C ALA A 180 8.06 -19.12 2.67
N ALA A 181 8.02 -18.23 3.65
CA ALA A 181 8.39 -16.81 3.49
C ALA A 181 9.88 -16.59 3.17
N ALA A 182 10.74 -17.59 3.33
CA ALA A 182 12.15 -17.55 2.90
C ALA A 182 12.34 -17.75 1.39
N ALA A 183 11.33 -18.26 0.67
CA ALA A 183 11.42 -18.57 -0.76
C ALA A 183 11.93 -17.38 -1.62
N PRO A 184 11.59 -16.10 -1.35
CA PRO A 184 12.09 -14.98 -2.13
C PRO A 184 13.62 -14.84 -2.15
N VAL A 185 14.33 -15.33 -1.13
CA VAL A 185 15.81 -15.33 -1.10
C VAL A 185 16.39 -16.09 -2.30
N LEU A 186 15.73 -17.19 -2.71
CA LEU A 186 16.16 -17.98 -3.85
C LEU A 186 16.04 -17.24 -5.19
N LEU A 187 15.22 -16.18 -5.22
CA LEU A 187 15.02 -15.36 -6.42
C LEU A 187 16.04 -14.22 -6.53
N ILE A 188 16.81 -13.94 -5.48
CA ILE A 188 17.80 -12.84 -5.47
C ILE A 188 18.79 -12.91 -6.64
N PRO A 189 19.38 -14.05 -6.99
CA PRO A 189 20.30 -14.13 -8.14
C PRO A 189 19.62 -13.75 -9.47
N PHE A 190 18.35 -14.12 -9.63
CA PHE A 190 17.57 -13.80 -10.83
C PHE A 190 17.19 -12.31 -10.87
N ILE A 191 16.82 -11.73 -9.72
CA ILE A 191 16.54 -10.29 -9.58
C ILE A 191 17.79 -9.49 -9.94
N LEU A 192 18.95 -9.84 -9.40
CA LEU A 192 20.23 -9.16 -9.67
C LEU A 192 20.63 -9.20 -11.15
N ARG A 193 20.25 -10.26 -11.87
CA ARG A 193 20.57 -10.41 -13.31
C ARG A 193 19.58 -9.69 -14.23
N SER A 194 18.31 -9.61 -13.84
CA SER A 194 17.24 -9.21 -14.75
C SER A 194 16.57 -7.87 -14.42
N LEU A 195 16.52 -7.48 -13.14
CA LEU A 195 15.98 -6.18 -12.73
C LEU A 195 17.03 -5.09 -13.03
N PRO A 196 16.71 -4.07 -13.84
CA PRO A 196 17.63 -2.98 -14.13
C PRO A 196 17.92 -2.14 -12.88
N GLU A 197 19.04 -1.41 -12.86
CA GLU A 197 19.33 -0.43 -11.80
C GLU A 197 18.65 0.91 -12.13
N SER A 198 18.37 1.73 -11.14
CA SER A 198 17.75 3.06 -11.29
C SER A 198 18.53 3.96 -12.26
N MET A 199 17.83 4.58 -13.21
CA MET A 199 18.46 5.48 -14.20
C MET A 199 19.13 6.71 -13.55
N PRO A 200 18.51 7.43 -12.59
CA PRO A 200 19.18 8.53 -11.87
C PRO A 200 20.43 8.08 -11.11
N PHE A 201 20.39 6.89 -10.51
CA PHE A 201 21.54 6.34 -9.79
C PHE A 201 22.69 6.03 -10.74
N LEU A 202 22.43 5.39 -11.89
CA LEU A 202 23.44 5.10 -12.91
C LEU A 202 24.11 6.38 -13.43
N LEU A 203 23.29 7.41 -13.68
CA LEU A 203 23.80 8.72 -14.10
C LEU A 203 24.70 9.35 -13.04
N ALA A 204 24.24 9.38 -11.78
CA ALA A 204 24.98 9.93 -10.66
C ALA A 204 26.32 9.21 -10.39
N LYS A 205 26.41 7.91 -10.74
CA LYS A 205 27.63 7.09 -10.63
C LYS A 205 28.49 7.08 -11.92
N GLY A 206 28.14 7.85 -12.95
CA GLY A 206 28.87 7.89 -14.21
C GLY A 206 28.80 6.61 -15.05
N ARG A 207 27.81 5.71 -14.79
CA ARG A 207 27.65 4.42 -15.51
C ARG A 207 26.89 4.62 -16.81
N HIS A 208 27.38 5.52 -17.67
CA HIS A 208 26.69 5.95 -18.89
C HIS A 208 26.44 4.82 -19.89
N GLU A 209 27.38 3.88 -20.04
CA GLU A 209 27.24 2.77 -20.98
C GLU A 209 26.10 1.80 -20.57
N GLU A 210 25.94 1.57 -19.29
CA GLU A 210 24.81 0.76 -18.78
C GLU A 210 23.48 1.49 -18.97
N LEU A 211 23.46 2.80 -18.71
CA LEU A 211 22.29 3.63 -18.91
C LEU A 211 21.86 3.66 -20.39
N LYS A 212 22.83 3.77 -21.33
CA LYS A 212 22.57 3.68 -22.79
C LYS A 212 21.97 2.34 -23.18
N ARG A 213 22.46 1.23 -22.61
CA ARG A 213 21.90 -0.12 -22.85
C ARG A 213 20.48 -0.24 -22.35
N ILE A 214 20.18 0.31 -21.19
CA ILE A 214 18.82 0.32 -20.61
C ILE A 214 17.90 1.19 -21.47
N ALA A 215 18.34 2.39 -21.87
CA ALA A 215 17.58 3.28 -22.74
C ALA A 215 17.20 2.61 -24.07
N ALA A 216 18.10 1.86 -24.69
CA ALA A 216 17.81 1.09 -25.90
C ALA A 216 16.83 -0.08 -25.68
N ARG A 217 16.70 -0.59 -24.43
CA ARG A 217 15.69 -1.61 -24.10
C ARG A 217 14.31 -0.99 -23.82
N ILE A 218 14.30 0.23 -23.27
CA ILE A 218 13.07 1.00 -23.03
C ILE A 218 12.44 1.38 -24.37
N GLU A 219 13.22 1.98 -25.27
CA GLU A 219 12.79 2.42 -26.59
C GLU A 219 13.69 1.80 -27.67
N PRO A 220 13.24 0.70 -28.31
CA PRO A 220 14.05 -0.01 -29.30
C PRO A 220 14.41 0.80 -30.55
N SER A 221 13.71 1.91 -30.82
CA SER A 221 14.04 2.84 -31.91
C SER A 221 15.25 3.72 -31.58
N TYR A 222 15.57 3.87 -30.29
CA TYR A 222 16.75 4.60 -29.84
C TYR A 222 18.02 3.80 -30.09
N ARG A 223 18.89 4.36 -30.92
CA ARG A 223 20.24 3.81 -31.18
C ARG A 223 21.27 4.65 -30.42
N PRO A 224 21.92 4.09 -29.39
CA PRO A 224 22.94 4.79 -28.62
C PRO A 224 24.13 5.20 -29.48
N GLN A 225 24.55 6.46 -29.37
CA GLN A 225 25.79 6.98 -29.97
C GLN A 225 26.80 7.32 -28.89
N VAL A 226 28.07 7.31 -29.23
CA VAL A 226 29.14 7.68 -28.29
C VAL A 226 28.99 9.12 -27.82
N SER A 227 28.54 10.01 -28.73
CA SER A 227 28.31 11.44 -28.48
C SER A 227 27.05 11.78 -27.70
N ASP A 228 26.18 10.80 -27.38
CA ASP A 228 24.94 11.04 -26.65
C ASP A 228 25.24 11.37 -25.19
N GLU A 229 24.77 12.52 -24.75
CA GLU A 229 24.78 12.95 -23.36
C GLU A 229 23.41 12.67 -22.74
N LEU A 230 23.37 11.67 -21.87
CA LEU A 230 22.15 11.29 -21.16
C LEU A 230 21.96 12.21 -19.95
N THR A 231 20.78 12.80 -19.83
CA THR A 231 20.43 13.71 -18.74
C THR A 231 19.20 13.20 -18.01
N VAL A 232 19.09 13.57 -16.74
CA VAL A 232 17.88 13.41 -15.92
C VAL A 232 17.51 14.81 -15.45
N PRO A 233 16.27 15.29 -15.69
CA PRO A 233 15.87 16.60 -15.22
C PRO A 233 16.09 16.73 -13.73
N ALA A 234 16.65 17.84 -13.29
CA ALA A 234 16.70 18.17 -11.89
C ALA A 234 15.25 18.23 -11.36
N ARG A 235 14.92 17.43 -10.36
CA ARG A 235 13.62 17.59 -9.66
C ARG A 235 13.58 19.02 -9.13
N ASP A 236 12.60 19.79 -9.54
CA ASP A 236 12.32 21.10 -8.95
C ASP A 236 12.22 20.93 -7.43
N LYS A 237 13.21 21.45 -6.72
CA LYS A 237 13.19 21.49 -5.27
C LYS A 237 12.07 22.45 -4.90
N ALA A 238 10.99 21.93 -4.33
CA ALA A 238 9.91 22.77 -3.81
C ALA A 238 10.51 23.83 -2.87
N HIS A 239 10.34 25.09 -3.21
CA HIS A 239 10.82 26.22 -2.41
C HIS A 239 9.90 26.36 -1.18
N GLY A 240 10.47 26.23 0.03
CA GLY A 240 9.78 26.37 1.31
C GLY A 240 9.51 25.07 2.05
N ALA A 241 9.11 25.17 3.33
CA ALA A 241 8.75 24.00 4.14
C ALA A 241 7.39 23.43 3.67
N PRO A 242 7.37 22.27 2.95
CA PRO A 242 6.14 21.76 2.31
C PRO A 242 5.05 21.41 3.34
N THR A 243 5.47 21.10 4.57
CA THR A 243 4.56 20.75 5.68
C THR A 243 3.66 21.90 6.10
N ARG A 244 4.19 23.14 6.17
CA ARG A 244 3.40 24.32 6.52
C ARG A 244 2.32 24.61 5.45
N GLN A 245 2.61 24.30 4.21
CA GLN A 245 1.68 24.52 3.10
C GLN A 245 0.45 23.58 3.15
N LEU A 246 0.53 22.43 3.86
CA LEU A 246 -0.63 21.54 4.08
C LEU A 246 -1.73 22.24 4.89
N PHE A 247 -1.35 23.17 5.75
CA PHE A 247 -2.26 23.93 6.61
C PHE A 247 -2.61 25.31 6.06
N ALA A 248 -1.97 25.74 4.96
CA ALA A 248 -2.23 27.02 4.32
C ALA A 248 -3.60 27.04 3.62
N GLU A 249 -4.06 28.24 3.26
CA GLU A 249 -5.31 28.48 2.51
C GLU A 249 -6.56 27.84 3.18
N GLY A 250 -6.55 27.74 4.51
CA GLY A 250 -7.65 27.17 5.29
C GLY A 250 -7.84 25.65 5.12
N ARG A 251 -6.86 24.92 4.55
CA ARG A 251 -6.91 23.46 4.39
C ARG A 251 -6.62 22.67 5.66
N GLY A 252 -6.15 23.33 6.74
CA GLY A 252 -5.70 22.66 7.96
C GLY A 252 -6.69 21.68 8.53
N PHE A 253 -7.96 22.07 8.65
CA PHE A 253 -9.01 21.18 9.16
C PHE A 253 -9.22 19.95 8.24
N SER A 254 -9.29 20.16 6.93
CA SER A 254 -9.41 19.06 5.97
C SER A 254 -8.19 18.14 6.00
N THR A 255 -6.99 18.66 6.23
CA THR A 255 -5.76 17.88 6.40
C THR A 255 -5.85 16.97 7.60
N LEU A 256 -6.34 17.46 8.75
CA LEU A 256 -6.58 16.64 9.94
C LEU A 256 -7.65 15.56 9.69
N MET A 257 -8.69 15.87 8.93
CA MET A 257 -9.72 14.89 8.56
C MET A 257 -9.17 13.80 7.64
N PHE A 258 -8.28 14.14 6.69
CA PHE A 258 -7.56 13.12 5.91
C PHE A 258 -6.68 12.23 6.80
N TRP A 259 -5.96 12.82 7.76
CA TRP A 259 -5.15 12.06 8.70
C TRP A 259 -5.98 11.08 9.53
N THR A 260 -7.13 11.54 10.03
CA THR A 260 -8.09 10.68 10.74
C THR A 260 -8.61 9.57 9.83
N ALA A 261 -8.97 9.89 8.59
CA ALA A 261 -9.43 8.91 7.63
C ALA A 261 -8.37 7.83 7.37
N PHE A 262 -7.12 8.20 7.09
CA PHE A 262 -6.04 7.22 6.87
C PHE A 262 -5.74 6.38 8.11
N PHE A 263 -5.74 6.98 9.30
CA PHE A 263 -5.54 6.27 10.56
C PHE A 263 -6.61 5.20 10.75
N THR A 264 -7.89 5.56 10.60
CA THR A 264 -9.02 4.65 10.79
C THR A 264 -9.09 3.58 9.71
N CYS A 265 -8.77 3.93 8.46
CA CYS A 265 -8.71 2.97 7.36
C CYS A 265 -7.66 1.89 7.63
N LEU A 266 -6.42 2.29 7.91
CA LEU A 266 -5.34 1.33 8.15
C LEU A 266 -5.56 0.55 9.46
N PHE A 267 -6.19 1.15 10.46
CA PHE A 267 -6.63 0.43 11.65
C PHE A 267 -7.54 -0.75 11.28
N MET A 268 -8.60 -0.53 10.50
CA MET A 268 -9.52 -1.60 10.10
C MET A 268 -8.83 -2.68 9.27
N VAL A 269 -8.01 -2.29 8.29
CA VAL A 269 -7.29 -3.22 7.42
C VAL A 269 -6.41 -4.15 8.24
N TYR A 270 -5.59 -3.58 9.14
CA TYR A 270 -4.62 -4.38 9.91
C TYR A 270 -5.25 -5.12 11.08
N ALA A 271 -6.35 -4.62 11.67
CA ALA A 271 -7.14 -5.37 12.64
C ALA A 271 -7.71 -6.66 12.03
N LEU A 272 -8.35 -6.56 10.86
CA LEU A 272 -8.90 -7.73 10.16
C LEU A 272 -7.78 -8.68 9.71
N SER A 273 -6.74 -8.18 9.07
CA SER A 273 -5.62 -9.02 8.59
C SER A 273 -4.95 -9.81 9.72
N SER A 274 -4.86 -9.22 10.91
CA SER A 274 -4.17 -9.85 12.05
C SER A 274 -5.07 -10.76 12.88
N TRP A 275 -6.34 -10.42 13.06
CA TRP A 275 -7.19 -11.06 14.06
C TRP A 275 -8.35 -11.86 13.49
N LEU A 276 -8.69 -11.75 12.19
CA LEU A 276 -9.85 -12.43 11.59
C LEU A 276 -9.79 -13.94 11.84
N THR A 277 -8.66 -14.59 11.57
CA THR A 277 -8.49 -16.04 11.78
C THR A 277 -8.74 -16.41 13.24
N ARG A 278 -8.20 -15.66 14.20
CA ARG A 278 -8.36 -15.92 15.63
C ARG A 278 -9.78 -15.69 16.11
N LEU A 279 -10.44 -14.62 15.63
CA LEU A 279 -11.82 -14.31 15.98
C LEU A 279 -12.79 -15.34 15.42
N MET A 280 -12.58 -15.81 14.18
CA MET A 280 -13.41 -16.88 13.59
C MET A 280 -13.19 -18.22 14.28
N ALA A 281 -11.96 -18.55 14.68
CA ALA A 281 -11.70 -19.73 15.49
C ALA A 281 -12.37 -19.65 16.86
N ALA A 282 -12.39 -18.45 17.49
CA ALA A 282 -13.12 -18.23 18.75
C ALA A 282 -14.65 -18.31 18.58
N ALA A 283 -15.17 -18.03 17.38
CA ALA A 283 -16.58 -18.23 17.00
C ALA A 283 -16.96 -19.71 16.79
N GLY A 284 -16.00 -20.65 16.91
CA GLY A 284 -16.23 -22.09 16.76
C GLY A 284 -15.94 -22.66 15.36
N TYR A 285 -15.46 -21.85 14.43
CA TYR A 285 -15.06 -22.35 13.10
C TYR A 285 -13.71 -23.10 13.19
N SER A 286 -13.58 -24.19 12.41
CA SER A 286 -12.30 -24.88 12.27
C SER A 286 -11.24 -23.97 11.67
N LEU A 287 -9.96 -24.25 11.90
CA LEU A 287 -8.86 -23.48 11.34
C LEU A 287 -8.97 -23.39 9.81
N GLY A 288 -9.28 -24.49 9.13
CA GLY A 288 -9.47 -24.52 7.69
C GLY A 288 -10.59 -23.61 7.19
N SER A 289 -11.71 -23.54 7.92
CA SER A 289 -12.81 -22.62 7.64
C SER A 289 -12.40 -21.15 7.92
N ALA A 290 -11.71 -20.90 9.02
CA ALA A 290 -11.21 -19.57 9.37
C ALA A 290 -10.25 -19.02 8.29
N LEU A 291 -9.39 -19.86 7.74
CA LEU A 291 -8.48 -19.51 6.64
C LEU A 291 -9.24 -19.27 5.33
N THR A 292 -10.35 -19.97 5.10
CA THR A 292 -11.22 -19.71 3.95
C THR A 292 -11.83 -18.28 4.02
N PHE A 293 -12.17 -17.80 5.22
CA PHE A 293 -12.61 -16.39 5.38
C PHE A 293 -11.50 -15.40 4.99
N VAL A 294 -10.24 -15.70 5.30
CA VAL A 294 -9.11 -14.84 4.86
C VAL A 294 -8.96 -14.85 3.34
N LEU A 295 -9.16 -15.99 2.67
CA LEU A 295 -9.19 -16.06 1.20
C LEU A 295 -10.28 -15.16 0.64
N VAL A 296 -11.49 -15.27 1.17
CA VAL A 296 -12.65 -14.47 0.73
C VAL A 296 -12.45 -12.99 1.01
N LEU A 297 -11.85 -12.62 2.14
CA LEU A 297 -11.48 -11.23 2.47
C LEU A 297 -10.56 -10.65 1.40
N ASN A 298 -9.49 -11.37 1.02
CA ASN A 298 -8.53 -10.92 0.02
C ASN A 298 -9.12 -10.91 -1.40
N ALA A 299 -9.98 -11.87 -1.75
CA ALA A 299 -10.71 -11.84 -3.00
C ALA A 299 -11.64 -10.62 -3.09
N GLY A 300 -12.36 -10.32 -2.00
CA GLY A 300 -13.13 -9.09 -1.86
C GLY A 300 -12.28 -7.85 -2.00
N ALA A 301 -11.08 -7.83 -1.40
CA ALA A 301 -10.14 -6.71 -1.50
C ALA A 301 -9.75 -6.39 -2.95
N ILE A 302 -9.54 -7.39 -3.80
CA ILE A 302 -9.28 -7.21 -5.24
C ILE A 302 -10.48 -6.54 -5.92
N VAL A 303 -11.69 -7.03 -5.65
CA VAL A 303 -12.92 -6.44 -6.20
C VAL A 303 -13.10 -4.99 -5.72
N GLY A 304 -12.83 -4.73 -4.45
CA GLY A 304 -12.90 -3.38 -3.86
C GLY A 304 -11.86 -2.42 -4.42
N ALA A 305 -10.65 -2.92 -4.72
CA ALA A 305 -9.60 -2.15 -5.34
C ALA A 305 -10.02 -1.62 -6.74
N VAL A 306 -10.52 -2.52 -7.58
CA VAL A 306 -10.97 -2.18 -8.94
C VAL A 306 -12.29 -1.40 -8.90
N GLY A 307 -13.27 -1.90 -8.13
CA GLY A 307 -14.61 -1.30 -8.04
C GLY A 307 -14.60 0.07 -7.37
N GLY A 308 -13.81 0.26 -6.32
CA GLY A 308 -13.66 1.55 -5.64
C GLY A 308 -13.07 2.62 -6.56
N GLY A 309 -12.03 2.28 -7.33
CA GLY A 309 -11.45 3.17 -8.35
C GLY A 309 -12.47 3.54 -9.42
N TRP A 310 -13.16 2.54 -9.99
CA TRP A 310 -14.19 2.76 -11.01
C TRP A 310 -15.36 3.63 -10.51
N LEU A 311 -15.81 3.40 -9.26
CA LEU A 311 -16.83 4.23 -8.64
C LEU A 311 -16.35 5.67 -8.46
N ALA A 312 -15.10 5.87 -8.02
CA ALA A 312 -14.51 7.19 -7.81
C ALA A 312 -14.35 7.99 -9.10
N ASP A 313 -14.15 7.30 -10.24
CA ASP A 313 -14.09 7.94 -11.56
C ASP A 313 -15.48 8.34 -12.08
N ARG A 314 -16.54 7.62 -11.67
CA ARG A 314 -17.90 7.82 -12.19
C ARG A 314 -18.79 8.69 -11.30
N PHE A 315 -18.52 8.69 -10.00
CA PHE A 315 -19.27 9.43 -9.01
C PHE A 315 -18.39 10.40 -8.23
N HIS A 316 -19.01 11.24 -7.42
CA HIS A 316 -18.30 12.20 -6.61
C HIS A 316 -17.38 11.49 -5.60
N ILE A 317 -16.06 11.64 -5.74
CA ILE A 317 -15.04 10.87 -4.99
C ILE A 317 -15.22 10.92 -3.46
N LYS A 318 -15.65 12.08 -2.91
CA LYS A 318 -15.96 12.24 -1.49
C LYS A 318 -17.13 11.35 -1.05
N ALA A 319 -18.21 11.29 -1.86
CA ALA A 319 -19.37 10.47 -1.57
C ALA A 319 -19.03 8.97 -1.66
N VAL A 320 -18.24 8.58 -2.66
CA VAL A 320 -17.76 7.20 -2.81
C VAL A 320 -16.92 6.79 -1.60
N LEU A 321 -15.99 7.65 -1.16
CA LEU A 321 -15.16 7.36 0.00
C LEU A 321 -15.99 7.22 1.28
N ALA A 322 -16.96 8.11 1.51
CA ALA A 322 -17.86 8.02 2.66
C ALA A 322 -18.71 6.73 2.60
N PHE A 323 -19.24 6.37 1.42
CA PHE A 323 -19.96 5.12 1.21
C PHE A 323 -19.10 3.89 1.52
N MET A 324 -17.84 3.86 1.06
CA MET A 324 -16.91 2.75 1.35
C MET A 324 -16.66 2.61 2.85
N TYR A 325 -16.49 3.72 3.58
CA TYR A 325 -16.36 3.68 5.03
C TYR A 325 -17.64 3.17 5.73
N ALA A 326 -18.80 3.62 5.30
CA ALA A 326 -20.08 3.13 5.83
C ALA A 326 -20.23 1.62 5.58
N LEU A 327 -19.93 1.17 4.36
CA LEU A 327 -19.98 -0.25 4.00
C LEU A 327 -18.99 -1.07 4.84
N ALA A 328 -17.78 -0.55 5.08
CA ALA A 328 -16.80 -1.20 5.95
C ALA A 328 -17.32 -1.31 7.40
N ALA A 329 -17.84 -0.22 7.96
CA ALA A 329 -18.39 -0.22 9.32
C ALA A 329 -19.54 -1.22 9.47
N VAL A 330 -20.47 -1.24 8.52
CA VAL A 330 -21.61 -2.16 8.55
C VAL A 330 -21.17 -3.62 8.36
N SER A 331 -20.40 -3.91 7.32
CA SER A 331 -19.97 -5.28 7.04
C SER A 331 -19.13 -5.88 8.18
N ILE A 332 -18.19 -5.10 8.73
CA ILE A 332 -17.37 -5.55 9.87
C ILE A 332 -18.24 -5.78 11.12
N SER A 333 -19.21 -4.89 11.39
CA SER A 333 -20.13 -5.06 12.51
C SER A 333 -20.94 -6.35 12.39
N LEU A 334 -21.40 -6.69 11.19
CA LEU A 334 -22.18 -7.89 10.92
C LEU A 334 -21.38 -9.18 11.15
N LEU A 335 -20.05 -9.17 11.02
CA LEU A 335 -19.21 -10.36 11.28
C LEU A 335 -19.30 -10.86 12.73
N GLY A 336 -19.74 -10.03 13.66
CA GLY A 336 -19.93 -10.40 15.05
C GLY A 336 -21.18 -11.22 15.33
N PHE A 337 -22.10 -11.34 14.38
CA PHE A 337 -23.38 -12.03 14.57
C PHE A 337 -23.39 -13.42 13.94
N ALA A 338 -24.09 -14.34 14.58
CA ALA A 338 -24.31 -15.67 14.02
C ALA A 338 -25.22 -15.56 12.79
N MET A 339 -24.76 -16.10 11.66
CA MET A 339 -25.48 -16.12 10.39
C MET A 339 -25.11 -17.39 9.58
N PRO A 340 -25.91 -17.77 8.57
CA PRO A 340 -25.54 -18.84 7.65
C PRO A 340 -24.18 -18.59 7.01
N GLN A 341 -23.42 -19.66 6.80
CA GLN A 341 -22.03 -19.58 6.32
C GLN A 341 -21.92 -18.87 4.96
N GLU A 342 -22.89 -19.09 4.08
CA GLU A 342 -22.96 -18.45 2.76
C GLU A 342 -23.07 -16.92 2.88
N LEU A 343 -23.92 -16.45 3.78
CA LEU A 343 -24.10 -15.03 4.05
C LEU A 343 -22.83 -14.44 4.68
N LEU A 344 -22.19 -15.19 5.59
CA LEU A 344 -20.95 -14.77 6.21
C LEU A 344 -19.81 -14.59 5.18
N PHE A 345 -19.71 -15.46 4.18
CA PHE A 345 -18.75 -15.27 3.06
C PHE A 345 -19.02 -13.97 2.30
N ILE A 346 -20.28 -13.64 2.01
CA ILE A 346 -20.63 -12.38 1.35
C ILE A 346 -20.22 -11.19 2.21
N VAL A 347 -20.53 -11.22 3.50
CA VAL A 347 -20.20 -10.13 4.44
C VAL A 347 -18.69 -9.97 4.58
N VAL A 348 -17.91 -11.06 4.65
CA VAL A 348 -16.43 -11.04 4.66
C VAL A 348 -15.89 -10.45 3.36
N ALA A 349 -16.43 -10.85 2.21
CA ALA A 349 -16.03 -10.28 0.91
C ALA A 349 -16.29 -8.77 0.85
N LEU A 350 -17.46 -8.32 1.35
CA LEU A 350 -17.80 -6.89 1.44
C LEU A 350 -16.86 -6.14 2.40
N ALA A 351 -16.51 -6.74 3.54
CA ALA A 351 -15.53 -6.15 4.46
C ALA A 351 -14.15 -5.99 3.80
N GLY A 352 -13.69 -7.00 3.06
CA GLY A 352 -12.45 -6.91 2.28
C GLY A 352 -12.51 -5.85 1.18
N ALA A 353 -13.60 -5.84 0.41
CA ALA A 353 -13.81 -4.89 -0.68
C ALA A 353 -13.88 -3.45 -0.17
N SER A 354 -14.61 -3.22 0.92
CA SER A 354 -14.81 -1.87 1.46
C SER A 354 -13.55 -1.33 2.13
N THR A 355 -12.78 -2.14 2.88
CA THR A 355 -11.57 -1.67 3.57
C THR A 355 -10.44 -1.31 2.59
N ILE A 356 -10.12 -2.18 1.64
CA ILE A 356 -9.09 -1.90 0.63
C ILE A 356 -9.58 -0.88 -0.40
N GLY A 357 -10.87 -0.94 -0.79
CA GLY A 357 -11.47 0.09 -1.64
C GLY A 357 -11.39 1.47 -1.01
N THR A 358 -11.67 1.59 0.30
CA THR A 358 -11.49 2.83 1.07
C THR A 358 -10.06 3.36 0.96
N GLN A 359 -9.04 2.52 1.14
CA GLN A 359 -7.64 2.93 1.07
C GLN A 359 -7.28 3.50 -0.31
N ILE A 360 -7.73 2.84 -1.38
CA ILE A 360 -7.45 3.26 -2.76
C ILE A 360 -8.13 4.59 -3.09
N VAL A 361 -9.43 4.71 -2.75
CA VAL A 361 -10.19 5.94 -2.99
C VAL A 361 -9.65 7.09 -2.12
N ALA A 362 -9.23 6.83 -0.87
CA ALA A 362 -8.60 7.82 0.00
C ALA A 362 -7.28 8.35 -0.60
N ASN A 363 -6.44 7.46 -1.15
CA ASN A 363 -5.21 7.85 -1.85
C ASN A 363 -5.51 8.74 -3.05
N ALA A 364 -6.49 8.35 -3.88
CA ALA A 364 -6.91 9.12 -5.05
C ALA A 364 -7.49 10.48 -4.66
N TYR A 365 -8.35 10.54 -3.64
CA TYR A 365 -8.94 11.79 -3.16
C TYR A 365 -7.90 12.73 -2.59
N THR A 366 -6.96 12.25 -1.79
CA THR A 366 -5.84 13.03 -1.26
C THR A 366 -4.98 13.59 -2.40
N GLY A 367 -4.72 12.78 -3.44
CA GLY A 367 -4.01 13.20 -4.63
C GLY A 367 -4.70 14.29 -5.45
N GLN A 368 -6.05 14.33 -5.45
CA GLN A 368 -6.85 15.38 -6.10
C GLN A 368 -7.01 16.62 -5.23
N PHE A 369 -6.98 16.46 -3.91
CA PHE A 369 -7.21 17.54 -2.96
C PHE A 369 -6.03 18.50 -2.88
N TYR A 370 -4.78 17.99 -2.83
CA TYR A 370 -3.60 18.85 -2.71
C TYR A 370 -3.06 19.31 -4.07
N PRO A 371 -2.60 20.59 -4.16
CA PRO A 371 -1.87 21.08 -5.33
C PRO A 371 -0.65 20.22 -5.66
N MET A 372 -0.26 20.19 -6.94
CA MET A 372 0.84 19.33 -7.42
C MET A 372 2.14 19.53 -6.62
N ALA A 373 2.44 20.77 -6.22
CA ALA A 373 3.67 21.11 -5.49
C ALA A 373 3.80 20.43 -4.11
N ILE A 374 2.67 20.13 -3.44
CA ILE A 374 2.63 19.55 -2.09
C ILE A 374 1.88 18.21 -2.02
N ARG A 375 1.45 17.68 -3.15
CA ARG A 375 0.65 16.45 -3.23
C ARG A 375 1.36 15.24 -2.60
N SER A 376 2.62 15.05 -2.94
CA SER A 376 3.43 13.94 -2.39
C SER A 376 3.63 14.09 -0.88
N THR A 377 3.81 15.32 -0.40
CA THR A 377 3.91 15.62 1.03
C THR A 377 2.60 15.32 1.75
N GLY A 378 1.46 15.78 1.21
CA GLY A 378 0.14 15.53 1.79
C GLY A 378 -0.18 14.03 1.89
N LEU A 379 0.06 13.29 0.82
CA LEU A 379 -0.13 11.83 0.80
C LEU A 379 0.84 11.12 1.74
N GLY A 380 2.11 11.53 1.76
CA GLY A 380 3.12 10.94 2.64
C GLY A 380 2.79 11.11 4.12
N PHE A 381 2.33 12.30 4.54
CA PHE A 381 1.90 12.52 5.93
C PHE A 381 0.64 11.74 6.27
N ALA A 382 -0.35 11.68 5.37
CA ALA A 382 -1.57 10.92 5.59
C ALA A 382 -1.27 9.42 5.77
N LEU A 383 -0.42 8.83 4.90
CA LEU A 383 0.04 7.44 5.02
C LEU A 383 0.89 7.22 6.28
N GLY A 384 1.76 8.18 6.63
CA GLY A 384 2.59 8.11 7.84
C GLY A 384 1.75 8.04 9.10
N ILE A 385 0.74 8.89 9.24
CA ILE A 385 -0.20 8.88 10.37
C ILE A 385 -1.09 7.63 10.33
N GLY A 386 -1.51 7.23 9.13
CA GLY A 386 -2.24 5.97 8.94
C GLY A 386 -1.48 4.74 9.47
N ARG A 387 -0.13 4.72 9.37
CA ARG A 387 0.69 3.66 9.96
C ARG A 387 0.55 3.57 11.48
N GLY A 388 0.30 4.68 12.16
CA GLY A 388 -0.06 4.66 13.59
C GLY A 388 -1.32 3.83 13.85
N GLY A 389 -2.35 3.95 13.01
CA GLY A 389 -3.54 3.11 13.05
C GLY A 389 -3.23 1.63 12.82
N ALA A 390 -2.38 1.33 11.81
CA ALA A 390 -1.94 -0.03 11.53
C ALA A 390 -1.23 -0.67 12.74
N ILE A 391 -0.33 0.06 13.39
CA ILE A 391 0.45 -0.41 14.54
C ILE A 391 -0.45 -0.63 15.76
N LEU A 392 -1.37 0.30 16.03
CA LEU A 392 -2.25 0.22 17.19
C LEU A 392 -3.33 -0.85 17.05
N ALA A 393 -3.76 -1.17 15.84
CA ALA A 393 -4.84 -2.10 15.61
C ALA A 393 -4.63 -3.50 16.23
N PRO A 394 -3.52 -4.22 15.98
CA PRO A 394 -3.31 -5.52 16.60
C PRO A 394 -3.21 -5.45 18.12
N ILE A 395 -2.63 -4.38 18.67
CA ILE A 395 -2.49 -4.17 20.12
C ILE A 395 -3.87 -3.98 20.76
N VAL A 396 -4.66 -3.05 20.24
CA VAL A 396 -5.98 -2.72 20.79
C VAL A 396 -6.90 -3.94 20.73
N ILE A 397 -6.95 -4.63 19.58
CA ILE A 397 -7.78 -5.83 19.47
C ILE A 397 -7.25 -6.95 20.38
N GLY A 398 -5.93 -7.11 20.52
CA GLY A 398 -5.34 -8.06 21.45
C GLY A 398 -5.77 -7.83 22.90
N VAL A 399 -5.76 -6.58 23.35
CA VAL A 399 -6.26 -6.20 24.69
C VAL A 399 -7.77 -6.51 24.82
N LEU A 400 -8.58 -6.16 23.83
CA LEU A 400 -10.03 -6.43 23.88
C LEU A 400 -10.36 -7.93 23.92
N VAL A 401 -9.61 -8.72 23.15
CA VAL A 401 -9.76 -10.19 23.14
C VAL A 401 -9.33 -10.78 24.50
N SER A 402 -8.29 -10.22 25.16
CA SER A 402 -7.85 -10.67 26.48
C SER A 402 -8.88 -10.42 27.57
N LEU A 403 -9.71 -9.40 27.41
CA LEU A 403 -10.84 -9.11 28.30
C LEU A 403 -12.02 -10.09 28.15
N LYS A 404 -11.89 -11.08 27.24
CA LYS A 404 -12.92 -12.10 26.96
C LYS A 404 -14.29 -11.51 26.60
N LEU A 405 -14.28 -10.37 25.92
CA LEU A 405 -15.51 -9.72 25.46
C LEU A 405 -16.23 -10.61 24.43
N PRO A 406 -17.58 -10.51 24.32
CA PRO A 406 -18.34 -11.19 23.29
C PRO A 406 -17.80 -10.88 21.89
N LEU A 407 -17.92 -11.83 20.98
CA LEU A 407 -17.42 -11.71 19.61
C LEU A 407 -17.93 -10.43 18.92
N GLN A 408 -19.21 -10.08 19.13
CA GLN A 408 -19.81 -8.86 18.59
C GLN A 408 -19.06 -7.60 19.00
N GLN A 409 -18.63 -7.51 20.27
CA GLN A 409 -17.95 -6.32 20.78
C GLN A 409 -16.55 -6.17 20.18
N ASN A 410 -15.85 -7.29 19.91
CA ASN A 410 -14.57 -7.26 19.21
C ASN A 410 -14.71 -6.73 17.78
N PHE A 411 -15.73 -7.19 17.05
CA PHE A 411 -15.98 -6.69 15.69
C PHE A 411 -16.49 -5.25 15.68
N PHE A 412 -17.31 -4.84 16.65
CA PHE A 412 -17.69 -3.43 16.79
C PHE A 412 -16.48 -2.52 17.05
N ALA A 413 -15.52 -2.97 17.86
CA ALA A 413 -14.28 -2.21 18.08
C ALA A 413 -13.46 -2.01 16.78
N ILE A 414 -13.52 -2.96 15.86
CA ILE A 414 -12.90 -2.82 14.53
C ILE A 414 -13.75 -1.91 13.62
N ALA A 415 -15.06 -1.93 13.76
CA ALA A 415 -16.00 -1.19 12.93
C ALA A 415 -16.13 0.30 13.30
N ILE A 416 -16.02 0.65 14.59
CA ILE A 416 -16.10 2.04 15.09
C ILE A 416 -15.16 2.98 14.34
N PRO A 417 -13.86 2.65 14.11
CA PRO A 417 -12.99 3.45 13.26
C PRO A 417 -13.57 3.73 11.87
N GLY A 418 -14.34 2.80 11.30
CA GLY A 418 -15.04 3.00 10.03
C GLY A 418 -16.07 4.14 10.09
N ALA A 419 -16.87 4.18 11.14
CA ALA A 419 -17.84 5.27 11.38
C ALA A 419 -17.12 6.62 11.60
N ILE A 420 -16.01 6.62 12.38
CA ILE A 420 -15.19 7.82 12.59
C ILE A 420 -14.59 8.30 11.27
N GLY A 421 -14.04 7.39 10.45
CA GLY A 421 -13.50 7.70 9.14
C GLY A 421 -14.55 8.27 8.18
N MET A 422 -15.76 7.71 8.17
CA MET A 422 -16.88 8.24 7.40
C MET A 422 -17.21 9.69 7.81
N LEU A 423 -17.33 9.95 9.10
CA LEU A 423 -17.58 11.31 9.61
C LEU A 423 -16.45 12.26 9.25
N ALA A 424 -15.19 11.83 9.40
CA ALA A 424 -14.04 12.63 9.01
C ALA A 424 -14.10 13.01 7.53
N VAL A 425 -14.40 12.05 6.64
CA VAL A 425 -14.54 12.31 5.20
C VAL A 425 -15.66 13.28 4.90
N LEU A 426 -16.83 13.15 5.57
CA LEU A 426 -17.96 14.06 5.40
C LEU A 426 -17.65 15.51 5.83
N LEU A 427 -16.71 15.68 6.78
CA LEU A 427 -16.25 16.99 7.26
C LEU A 427 -15.17 17.62 6.37
N ILE A 428 -14.56 16.90 5.42
CA ILE A 428 -13.61 17.49 4.48
C ILE A 428 -14.31 18.54 3.61
N ASP A 429 -13.78 19.77 3.59
CA ASP A 429 -14.28 20.83 2.72
C ASP A 429 -13.73 20.65 1.29
N HIS A 430 -14.53 20.01 0.43
CA HIS A 430 -14.13 19.72 -0.95
C HIS A 430 -13.92 20.98 -1.80
N ARG A 431 -14.51 22.14 -1.43
CA ARG A 431 -14.34 23.41 -2.15
C ARG A 431 -12.89 23.89 -2.12
N LYS A 432 -12.12 23.47 -1.10
CA LYS A 432 -10.68 23.78 -0.95
C LYS A 432 -9.78 22.81 -1.73
N SER A 433 -10.34 21.85 -2.44
CA SER A 433 -9.60 20.93 -3.30
C SER A 433 -8.96 21.69 -4.47
N ALA A 434 -7.71 21.35 -4.76
CA ALA A 434 -6.98 21.93 -5.89
C ALA A 434 -7.68 21.67 -7.23
N SER A 435 -8.35 20.53 -7.39
CA SER A 435 -9.12 20.19 -8.58
C SER A 435 -10.31 21.14 -8.80
N VAL A 436 -11.05 21.47 -7.74
CA VAL A 436 -12.18 22.40 -7.79
C VAL A 436 -11.69 23.84 -8.02
N GLN A 437 -10.65 24.26 -7.30
CA GLN A 437 -10.08 25.62 -7.48
C GLN A 437 -9.55 25.83 -8.91
N HIS A 438 -8.93 24.81 -9.49
CA HIS A 438 -8.46 24.87 -10.88
C HIS A 438 -9.62 24.99 -11.87
N ALA A 439 -10.67 24.16 -11.71
CA ALA A 439 -11.88 24.24 -12.55
C ALA A 439 -12.56 25.61 -12.44
N THR A 440 -12.68 26.16 -11.24
CA THR A 440 -13.26 27.50 -11.01
C THR A 440 -12.43 28.59 -11.70
N ARG A 441 -11.09 28.53 -11.60
CA ARG A 441 -10.21 29.51 -12.29
C ARG A 441 -10.34 29.43 -13.80
N LEU A 442 -10.44 28.26 -14.38
CA LEU A 442 -10.65 28.08 -15.83
C LEU A 442 -12.01 28.63 -16.27
N ALA A 443 -13.07 28.37 -15.50
CA ALA A 443 -14.41 28.93 -15.80
C ALA A 443 -14.40 30.45 -15.78
N LEU A 444 -13.82 31.08 -14.76
CA LEU A 444 -13.69 32.54 -14.66
C LEU A 444 -12.85 33.13 -15.81
N ALA A 445 -11.76 32.47 -16.19
CA ALA A 445 -10.94 32.90 -17.31
C ALA A 445 -11.70 32.82 -18.65
N SER A 446 -12.51 31.79 -18.87
CA SER A 446 -13.33 31.64 -20.07
C SER A 446 -14.45 32.71 -20.15
N GLU A 447 -15.09 33.02 -19.02
CA GLU A 447 -16.08 34.09 -18.92
C GLU A 447 -15.48 35.47 -19.18
N ALA A 448 -14.29 35.73 -18.63
CA ALA A 448 -13.58 36.98 -18.89
C ALA A 448 -13.21 37.18 -20.36
N THR A 449 -12.77 36.09 -21.02
CA THR A 449 -12.45 36.08 -22.47
C THR A 449 -13.71 36.32 -23.32
N ALA A 450 -14.82 35.66 -22.96
CA ALA A 450 -16.10 35.82 -23.65
C ALA A 450 -16.71 37.20 -23.46
N SER A 451 -16.52 37.83 -22.28
CA SER A 451 -16.94 39.20 -21.99
C SER A 451 -16.10 40.22 -22.79
N ALA A 452 -14.77 40.05 -22.84
CA ALA A 452 -13.88 40.89 -23.63
C ALA A 452 -14.20 40.82 -25.13
N ALA A 453 -14.51 39.64 -25.66
CA ALA A 453 -14.93 39.49 -27.06
C ALA A 453 -16.27 40.17 -27.36
N ARG A 454 -17.25 40.09 -26.44
CA ARG A 454 -18.54 40.82 -26.58
C ARG A 454 -18.36 42.34 -26.56
N ASN A 455 -17.51 42.87 -25.69
CA ASN A 455 -17.25 44.29 -25.64
C ASN A 455 -16.47 44.79 -26.86
N ALA A 456 -15.62 44.02 -27.49
CA ALA A 456 -14.93 44.35 -28.73
C ALA A 456 -15.89 44.45 -29.92
N HIS A 457 -16.96 43.60 -29.95
CA HIS A 457 -17.98 43.67 -30.99
C HIS A 457 -19.01 44.79 -30.83
N THR A 458 -19.13 45.37 -29.62
CA THR A 458 -20.05 46.53 -29.39
C THR A 458 -19.40 47.88 -29.68
N HIS A 459 -18.09 47.94 -29.88
CA HIS A 459 -17.32 49.13 -30.18
C HIS A 459 -16.76 49.17 -31.62
N ALA A 460 -17.06 48.20 -32.45
CA ALA A 460 -16.82 48.15 -33.89
C ALA A 460 -18.12 48.37 -34.66
#